data_4802b302dbc9f30f3ecae733c9a7cc56
#
_entry.id   4802b302dbc9f30f3ecae733c9a7cc56
#
_cell.length_a   1.000
_cell.length_b   1.000
_cell.length_c   1.000
_cell.angle_alpha   90.00
_cell.angle_beta   90.00
_cell.angle_gamma   90.00
#
_symmetry.space_group_name_H-M   'P 1'
#
loop_
_entity.id
_entity.type
_entity.pdbx_description
1 polymer ?
#
loop_
_entity_poly.entity_id
_entity_poly.type
_entity_poly.pdbx_seq_one_letter_code
_entity_poly.pdbx_strand_id
1 'polypeptide(L)'
;MSEFTNIVREMADGALDGVSEGVIIAMSVVVGLLIIASLFALGVSIYLSISYVRYNKKQNSCGKTGEQITGKILDHHELGHIKVSKTGSIMFGNSYSHYFKKVRLRRLTWQKRSVTSLAMAAQKSALAVLDKENDAEMRARV
;
A
#
# COMPACT_ATOMS: atom_id res chain seq x y z
N MET A 1 20.33 26.68 28.35
CA MET A 1 20.48 26.09 26.97
C MET A 1 21.93 25.62 26.67
N SER A 2 22.93 26.30 27.22
CA SER A 2 24.37 25.95 27.05
C SER A 2 24.77 24.61 27.73
N GLU A 3 24.24 24.33 28.92
CA GLU A 3 24.54 23.05 29.62
C GLU A 3 24.02 21.83 28.91
N PHE A 4 22.81 21.87 28.38
CA PHE A 4 22.23 20.75 27.63
C PHE A 4 23.05 20.44 26.37
N THR A 5 23.49 21.46 25.64
CA THR A 5 24.34 21.28 24.45
C THR A 5 25.72 20.72 24.82
N ASN A 6 26.28 21.06 25.96
CA ASN A 6 27.55 20.51 26.42
C ASN A 6 27.40 19.04 26.80
N ILE A 7 26.36 18.66 27.54
CA ILE A 7 26.07 17.26 27.90
C ILE A 7 25.88 16.39 26.66
N VAL A 8 25.10 16.87 25.67
CA VAL A 8 24.88 16.13 24.40
C VAL A 8 26.20 15.96 23.64
N ARG A 9 27.04 16.97 23.65
CA ARG A 9 28.37 16.93 23.01
C ARG A 9 29.30 15.95 23.69
N GLU A 10 29.39 15.98 25.01
CA GLU A 10 30.20 15.04 25.81
C GLU A 10 29.74 13.60 25.63
N MET A 11 28.42 13.34 25.58
CA MET A 11 27.89 12.02 25.31
C MET A 11 28.16 11.58 23.86
N ALA A 12 28.14 12.47 22.88
CA ALA A 12 28.47 12.15 21.49
C ALA A 12 29.95 11.87 21.32
N ASP A 13 30.84 12.67 21.96
CA ASP A 13 32.29 12.46 21.91
C ASP A 13 32.68 11.17 22.61
N GLY A 14 32.10 10.86 23.78
CA GLY A 14 32.35 9.60 24.51
C GLY A 14 31.82 8.37 23.79
N ALA A 15 30.78 8.49 23.00
CA ALA A 15 30.25 7.38 22.17
C ALA A 15 31.14 7.07 20.95
N LEU A 16 31.94 8.05 20.52
CA LEU A 16 32.84 7.92 19.36
C LEU A 16 34.28 7.51 19.77
N ASP A 17 34.62 7.63 21.05
CA ASP A 17 35.89 7.17 21.59
C ASP A 17 36.02 5.64 21.45
N GLY A 18 36.93 5.21 20.58
CA GLY A 18 37.16 3.80 20.28
C GLY A 18 36.57 3.28 19.00
N VAL A 19 35.79 4.11 18.28
CA VAL A 19 35.31 3.75 16.91
C VAL A 19 36.36 4.16 15.90
N SER A 20 36.86 3.21 15.10
CA SER A 20 37.83 3.52 14.05
C SER A 20 37.24 4.50 13.00
N GLU A 21 38.07 5.42 12.48
CA GLU A 21 37.66 6.38 11.43
C GLU A 21 36.95 5.71 10.25
N GLY A 22 37.40 4.51 9.86
CA GLY A 22 36.77 3.74 8.79
C GLY A 22 35.31 3.37 9.07
N VAL A 23 34.96 3.06 10.32
CA VAL A 23 33.58 2.77 10.72
C VAL A 23 32.72 4.02 10.66
N ILE A 24 33.26 5.17 11.10
CA ILE A 24 32.52 6.45 11.05
C ILE A 24 32.21 6.83 9.59
N ILE A 25 33.19 6.70 8.69
CA ILE A 25 32.99 6.95 7.26
C ILE A 25 31.95 6.00 6.68
N ALA A 26 32.04 4.70 6.96
CA ALA A 26 31.09 3.72 6.46
C ALA A 26 29.66 4.01 6.95
N MET A 27 29.50 4.33 8.23
CA MET A 27 28.19 4.71 8.79
C MET A 27 27.63 5.98 8.16
N SER A 28 28.46 6.99 7.91
CA SER A 28 28.04 8.23 7.27
C SER A 28 27.55 7.99 5.83
N VAL A 29 28.21 7.13 5.08
CA VAL A 29 27.80 6.74 3.74
C VAL A 29 26.45 6.00 3.78
N VAL A 30 26.29 5.05 4.69
CA VAL A 30 25.01 4.30 4.84
C VAL A 30 23.87 5.24 5.20
N VAL A 31 24.07 6.14 6.15
CA VAL A 31 23.06 7.13 6.55
C VAL A 31 22.72 8.06 5.37
N GLY A 32 23.72 8.52 4.62
CA GLY A 32 23.50 9.33 3.41
C GLY A 32 22.64 8.60 2.37
N LEU A 33 22.92 7.33 2.10
CA LEU A 33 22.14 6.52 1.18
C LEU A 33 20.68 6.31 1.67
N LEU A 34 20.49 6.08 2.97
CA LEU A 34 19.15 5.95 3.54
C LEU A 34 18.33 7.23 3.43
N ILE A 35 18.97 8.40 3.61
CA ILE A 35 18.31 9.70 3.43
C ILE A 35 17.88 9.87 1.97
N ILE A 36 18.76 9.60 1.02
CA ILE A 36 18.43 9.69 -0.42
C ILE A 36 17.29 8.74 -0.77
N ALA A 37 17.35 7.48 -0.33
CA ALA A 37 16.30 6.50 -0.57
C ALA A 37 14.95 6.94 0.03
N SER A 38 14.97 7.53 1.23
CA SER A 38 13.76 8.04 1.89
C SER A 38 13.14 9.21 1.14
N LEU A 39 13.96 10.15 0.66
CA LEU A 39 13.49 11.28 -0.16
C LEU A 39 12.89 10.81 -1.48
N PHE A 40 13.51 9.83 -2.13
CA PHE A 40 12.98 9.21 -3.34
C PHE A 40 11.63 8.53 -3.08
N ALA A 41 11.52 7.75 -2.00
CA ALA A 41 10.27 7.08 -1.61
C ALA A 41 9.15 8.10 -1.32
N LEU A 42 9.46 9.22 -0.66
CA LEU A 42 8.51 10.32 -0.45
C LEU A 42 8.04 10.92 -1.78
N GLY A 43 8.95 11.19 -2.70
CA GLY A 43 8.61 11.71 -4.03
C GLY A 43 7.65 10.79 -4.80
N VAL A 44 7.96 9.48 -4.82
CA VAL A 44 7.08 8.47 -5.44
C VAL A 44 5.72 8.41 -4.75
N SER A 45 5.67 8.47 -3.42
CA SER A 45 4.43 8.43 -2.65
C SER A 45 3.53 9.63 -2.95
N ILE A 46 4.10 10.82 -3.07
CA ILE A 46 3.38 12.04 -3.44
C ILE A 46 2.84 11.92 -4.87
N TYR A 47 3.67 11.47 -5.81
CA TYR A 47 3.26 11.28 -7.22
C TYR A 47 2.10 10.28 -7.32
N LEU A 48 2.18 9.13 -6.64
CA LEU A 48 1.11 8.14 -6.62
C LEU A 48 -0.17 8.69 -6.00
N SER A 49 -0.07 9.49 -4.93
CA SER A 49 -1.22 10.12 -4.29
C SER A 49 -1.93 11.11 -5.23
N ILE A 50 -1.18 11.94 -5.94
CA ILE A 50 -1.72 12.88 -6.92
C ILE A 50 -2.39 12.12 -8.08
N SER A 51 -1.72 11.10 -8.59
CA SER A 51 -2.25 10.26 -9.66
C SER A 51 -3.54 9.56 -9.23
N TYR A 52 -3.57 9.00 -8.01
CA TYR A 52 -4.76 8.39 -7.44
C TYR A 52 -5.95 9.37 -7.40
N VAL A 53 -5.74 10.59 -6.89
CA VAL A 53 -6.80 11.62 -6.83
C VAL A 53 -7.27 12.00 -8.24
N ARG A 54 -6.35 12.17 -9.19
CA ARG A 54 -6.65 12.52 -10.58
C ARG A 54 -7.51 11.46 -11.25
N TYR A 55 -7.12 10.20 -11.18
CA TYR A 55 -7.87 9.09 -11.78
C TYR A 55 -9.15 8.73 -11.02
N ASN A 56 -9.23 9.05 -9.74
CA ASN A 56 -10.45 8.89 -8.97
C ASN A 56 -11.56 9.90 -9.36
N LYS A 57 -11.19 11.02 -9.99
CA LYS A 57 -12.14 11.98 -10.56
C LYS A 57 -12.60 11.58 -11.98
N LYS A 58 -11.77 10.81 -12.70
CA LYS A 58 -12.06 10.41 -14.07
C LYS A 58 -13.05 9.25 -14.09
N GLN A 59 -14.16 9.42 -14.82
CA GLN A 59 -15.14 8.34 -15.00
C GLN A 59 -14.53 7.21 -15.84
N ASN A 60 -14.91 5.97 -15.52
CA ASN A 60 -14.53 4.82 -16.32
C ASN A 60 -15.45 4.72 -17.57
N SER A 61 -14.91 4.20 -18.66
CA SER A 61 -15.62 4.07 -19.94
C SER A 61 -16.79 3.07 -19.90
N CYS A 62 -16.78 2.11 -18.97
CA CYS A 62 -17.85 1.12 -18.85
C CYS A 62 -19.02 1.58 -17.96
N GLY A 63 -18.92 2.74 -17.31
CA GLY A 63 -19.98 3.33 -16.48
C GLY A 63 -20.37 2.50 -15.25
N LYS A 64 -19.59 1.47 -14.89
CA LYS A 64 -19.91 0.54 -13.80
C LYS A 64 -19.24 0.94 -12.49
N THR A 65 -19.89 0.58 -11.37
CA THR A 65 -19.33 0.74 -10.04
C THR A 65 -18.36 -0.38 -9.71
N GLY A 66 -17.51 -0.19 -8.69
CA GLY A 66 -16.59 -1.25 -8.22
C GLY A 66 -17.33 -2.52 -7.80
N GLU A 67 -18.49 -2.41 -7.15
CA GLU A 67 -19.35 -3.54 -6.82
C GLU A 67 -19.76 -4.34 -8.05
N GLN A 68 -20.31 -3.66 -9.06
CA GLN A 68 -20.79 -4.29 -10.28
C GLN A 68 -19.66 -4.99 -11.06
N ILE A 69 -18.47 -4.42 -11.05
CA ILE A 69 -17.30 -5.03 -11.70
C ILE A 69 -16.83 -6.25 -10.92
N THR A 70 -16.73 -6.15 -9.59
CA THR A 70 -16.36 -7.28 -8.74
C THR A 70 -17.33 -8.45 -8.95
N GLY A 71 -18.65 -8.19 -8.88
CA GLY A 71 -19.65 -9.22 -9.13
C GLY A 71 -19.46 -9.90 -10.48
N LYS A 72 -19.34 -9.11 -11.57
CA LYS A 72 -19.13 -9.65 -12.91
C LYS A 72 -17.87 -10.52 -13.07
N ILE A 73 -16.75 -10.11 -12.44
CA ILE A 73 -15.51 -10.88 -12.49
C ILE A 73 -15.69 -12.19 -11.74
N LEU A 74 -16.27 -12.16 -10.55
CA LEU A 74 -16.51 -13.35 -9.74
C LEU A 74 -17.51 -14.31 -10.43
N ASP A 75 -18.58 -13.81 -11.00
CA ASP A 75 -19.56 -14.61 -11.73
C ASP A 75 -18.95 -15.26 -12.98
N HIS A 76 -18.11 -14.53 -13.72
CA HIS A 76 -17.43 -15.05 -14.90
C HIS A 76 -16.49 -16.22 -14.57
N HIS A 77 -15.89 -16.23 -13.38
CA HIS A 77 -15.00 -17.30 -12.91
C HIS A 77 -15.69 -18.33 -12.00
N GLU A 78 -17.03 -18.36 -12.00
CA GLU A 78 -17.83 -19.27 -11.16
C GLU A 78 -17.58 -19.13 -9.66
N LEU A 79 -17.25 -17.92 -9.21
CA LEU A 79 -16.95 -17.57 -7.82
C LEU A 79 -18.12 -16.82 -7.14
N GLY A 80 -19.36 -17.04 -7.57
CA GLY A 80 -20.55 -16.40 -7.00
C GLY A 80 -20.77 -16.68 -5.50
N HIS A 81 -20.11 -17.70 -4.94
CA HIS A 81 -20.12 -17.98 -3.51
C HIS A 81 -19.27 -16.99 -2.69
N ILE A 82 -18.36 -16.24 -3.31
CA ILE A 82 -17.53 -15.26 -2.65
C ILE A 82 -18.34 -14.00 -2.35
N LYS A 83 -18.47 -13.70 -1.07
CA LYS A 83 -19.27 -12.55 -0.62
C LYS A 83 -18.55 -11.24 -0.88
N VAL A 84 -19.17 -10.35 -1.62
CA VAL A 84 -18.70 -8.96 -1.79
C VAL A 84 -19.33 -8.09 -0.73
N SER A 85 -18.55 -7.28 -0.03
CA SER A 85 -19.05 -6.42 1.03
C SER A 85 -18.39 -5.05 1.04
N LYS A 86 -19.18 -4.06 1.43
CA LYS A 86 -18.75 -2.70 1.66
C LYS A 86 -18.09 -2.57 3.03
N THR A 87 -16.93 -1.91 3.10
CA THR A 87 -16.30 -1.55 4.37
C THR A 87 -16.28 -0.04 4.54
N GLY A 88 -16.60 0.41 5.76
CA GLY A 88 -16.49 1.82 6.17
C GLY A 88 -15.14 2.14 6.83
N SER A 89 -14.33 1.14 7.12
CA SER A 89 -13.07 1.33 7.82
C SER A 89 -12.05 2.09 6.97
N ILE A 90 -11.45 3.11 7.58
CA ILE A 90 -10.36 3.88 6.98
C ILE A 90 -9.07 3.05 7.00
N MET A 91 -8.91 2.23 8.03
CA MET A 91 -7.69 1.45 8.30
C MET A 91 -7.60 0.20 7.41
N PHE A 92 -8.73 -0.48 7.18
CA PHE A 92 -8.81 -1.62 6.29
C PHE A 92 -9.25 -1.16 4.89
N GLY A 93 -8.29 -1.07 3.97
CA GLY A 93 -8.53 -0.71 2.58
C GLY A 93 -9.39 -1.72 1.82
N ASN A 94 -9.33 -1.66 0.49
CA ASN A 94 -9.85 -2.74 -0.34
C ASN A 94 -9.04 -4.00 -0.08
N SER A 95 -9.69 -5.11 0.25
CA SER A 95 -9.02 -6.36 0.60
C SER A 95 -9.80 -7.59 0.13
N TYR A 96 -9.07 -8.66 -0.13
CA TYR A 96 -9.62 -10.00 -0.25
C TYR A 96 -9.18 -10.81 0.97
N SER A 97 -10.06 -11.62 1.52
CA SER A 97 -9.74 -12.53 2.61
C SER A 97 -9.91 -13.97 2.15
N HIS A 98 -8.80 -14.69 2.11
CA HIS A 98 -8.76 -16.11 1.79
C HIS A 98 -9.59 -16.96 2.77
N TYR A 99 -9.41 -16.72 4.08
CA TYR A 99 -10.09 -17.48 5.13
C TYR A 99 -11.63 -17.30 5.12
N PHE A 100 -12.08 -16.06 4.90
CA PHE A 100 -13.52 -15.76 4.90
C PHE A 100 -14.15 -15.80 3.52
N LYS A 101 -13.39 -16.11 2.47
CA LYS A 101 -13.84 -16.08 1.06
C LYS A 101 -14.66 -14.83 0.76
N LYS A 102 -14.08 -13.67 1.08
CA LYS A 102 -14.80 -12.40 1.06
C LYS A 102 -13.95 -11.28 0.45
N VAL A 103 -14.51 -10.57 -0.51
CA VAL A 103 -13.97 -9.33 -1.06
C VAL A 103 -14.57 -8.15 -0.30
N ARG A 104 -13.74 -7.30 0.29
CA ARG A 104 -14.14 -6.06 0.96
C ARG A 104 -13.72 -4.88 0.11
N LEU A 105 -14.66 -4.00 -0.21
CA LEU A 105 -14.40 -2.78 -0.94
C LEU A 105 -14.72 -1.57 -0.07
N ARG A 106 -13.84 -0.57 -0.07
CA ARG A 106 -14.11 0.71 0.60
C ARG A 106 -15.31 1.39 -0.05
N ARG A 107 -16.03 2.21 0.72
CA ARG A 107 -17.21 2.96 0.25
C ARG A 107 -16.96 3.69 -1.07
N LEU A 108 -15.81 4.33 -1.22
CA LEU A 108 -15.44 5.05 -2.44
C LEU A 108 -15.26 4.11 -3.64
N THR A 109 -14.61 2.97 -3.46
CA THR A 109 -14.43 1.95 -4.50
C THR A 109 -15.76 1.30 -4.85
N TRP A 110 -16.59 1.01 -3.84
CA TRP A 110 -17.89 0.38 -4.01
C TRP A 110 -18.84 1.18 -4.92
N GLN A 111 -19.00 2.46 -4.61
CA GLN A 111 -20.05 3.30 -5.22
C GLN A 111 -19.59 4.13 -6.43
N LYS A 112 -18.30 4.45 -6.53
CA LYS A 112 -17.80 5.30 -7.61
C LYS A 112 -17.65 4.55 -8.93
N ARG A 113 -17.88 5.29 -10.01
CA ARG A 113 -17.67 4.87 -11.40
C ARG A 113 -16.36 5.42 -11.96
N SER A 114 -15.33 5.50 -11.13
CA SER A 114 -14.02 6.03 -11.50
C SER A 114 -13.10 4.95 -12.03
N VAL A 115 -12.09 5.37 -12.81
CA VAL A 115 -11.02 4.46 -13.28
C VAL A 115 -10.32 3.77 -12.11
N THR A 116 -10.04 4.51 -11.03
CA THR A 116 -9.43 3.96 -9.82
C THR A 116 -10.30 2.91 -9.15
N SER A 117 -11.63 3.17 -9.05
CA SER A 117 -12.56 2.19 -8.47
C SER A 117 -12.61 0.90 -9.27
N LEU A 118 -12.59 1.02 -10.61
CA LEU A 118 -12.53 -0.13 -11.51
C LEU A 118 -11.25 -0.95 -11.29
N ALA A 119 -10.10 -0.30 -11.29
CA ALA A 119 -8.80 -0.95 -11.12
C ALA A 119 -8.69 -1.67 -9.76
N MET A 120 -9.10 -1.00 -8.67
CA MET A 120 -9.08 -1.58 -7.33
C MET A 120 -10.04 -2.77 -7.18
N ALA A 121 -11.23 -2.67 -7.75
CA ALA A 121 -12.21 -3.75 -7.76
C ALA A 121 -11.68 -4.96 -8.54
N ALA A 122 -11.15 -4.74 -9.74
CA ALA A 122 -10.55 -5.79 -10.57
C ALA A 122 -9.38 -6.46 -9.87
N GLN A 123 -8.46 -5.69 -9.26
CA GLN A 123 -7.32 -6.22 -8.53
C GLN A 123 -7.74 -7.17 -7.39
N LYS A 124 -8.74 -6.78 -6.60
CA LYS A 124 -9.20 -7.60 -5.46
C LYS A 124 -10.01 -8.82 -5.90
N SER A 125 -10.73 -8.72 -7.01
CA SER A 125 -11.41 -9.86 -7.63
C SER A 125 -10.39 -10.86 -8.23
N ALA A 126 -9.32 -10.35 -8.85
CA ALA A 126 -8.25 -11.20 -9.38
C ALA A 126 -7.57 -12.05 -8.28
N LEU A 127 -7.38 -11.49 -7.07
CA LEU A 127 -6.86 -12.26 -5.94
C LEU A 127 -7.79 -13.43 -5.56
N ALA A 128 -9.11 -13.27 -5.69
CA ALA A 128 -10.07 -14.33 -5.44
C ALA A 128 -10.00 -15.44 -6.52
N VAL A 129 -9.74 -15.05 -7.77
CA VAL A 129 -9.54 -16.00 -8.88
C VAL A 129 -8.25 -16.79 -8.68
N LEU A 130 -7.15 -16.12 -8.38
CA LEU A 130 -5.87 -16.76 -8.08
C LEU A 130 -5.95 -17.71 -6.88
N ASP A 131 -6.75 -17.37 -5.87
CA ASP A 131 -7.01 -18.26 -4.73
C ASP A 131 -7.74 -19.56 -5.14
N LYS A 132 -8.69 -19.48 -6.09
CA LYS A 132 -9.34 -20.67 -6.67
C LYS A 132 -8.33 -21.56 -7.39
N GLU A 133 -7.41 -20.95 -8.14
CA GLU A 133 -6.36 -21.64 -8.89
C GLU A 133 -5.23 -22.18 -8.00
N ASN A 134 -5.31 -21.93 -6.70
CA ASN A 134 -4.34 -22.41 -5.70
C ASN A 134 -2.91 -21.87 -5.92
N ASP A 135 -2.80 -20.65 -6.43
CA ASP A 135 -1.55 -19.99 -6.74
C ASP A 135 -0.73 -19.69 -5.48
N ALA A 136 0.53 -20.15 -5.44
CA ALA A 136 1.44 -19.94 -4.34
C ALA A 136 1.74 -18.44 -4.09
N GLU A 137 1.81 -17.63 -5.15
CA GLU A 137 2.02 -16.17 -5.04
C GLU A 137 0.86 -15.47 -4.34
N MET A 138 -0.38 -15.92 -4.55
CA MET A 138 -1.53 -15.35 -3.88
C MET A 138 -1.45 -15.54 -2.36
N ARG A 139 -1.00 -16.70 -1.90
CA ARG A 139 -0.85 -17.01 -0.46
C ARG A 139 0.16 -16.09 0.24
N ALA A 140 1.17 -15.63 -0.49
CA ALA A 140 2.17 -14.70 0.05
C ALA A 140 1.68 -13.24 0.14
N ARG A 141 0.58 -12.89 -0.55
CA ARG A 141 0.03 -11.51 -0.65
C ARG A 141 -1.23 -11.26 0.19
N VAL A 142 -1.73 -12.27 0.86
CA VAL A 142 -2.90 -12.22 1.76
C VAL A 142 -2.47 -12.03 3.20
#